data_b903bb57fdafb1cc4ae822cc68ad30d2
#
_entry.id   b903bb57fdafb1cc4ae822cc68ad30d2
#
_cell.length_a   1.000
_cell.length_b   1.000
_cell.length_c   1.000
_cell.angle_alpha   90.00
_cell.angle_beta   90.00
_cell.angle_gamma   90.00
#
_symmetry.space_group_name_H-M   'P 1'
#
loop_
_entity.id
_entity.type
_entity.pdbx_description
1 polymer ?
#
loop_
_entity_poly.entity_id
_entity_poly.type
_entity_poly.pdbx_seq_one_letter_code
_entity_poly.pdbx_strand_id
1 'polypeptide(L)'
;MKNRNKEIVKQYMEDILNTGNAEDLSRFISPTYTEVFKNKRYRLGIKGIRKKIAGIREIYPDLKLSIDLQTTEDDWVVTTYIMNGTQLGSWMGIRPTGKTIEVRGVNIDRVVDSKITEHESSADLLDPLIEINQHSIRWIKDNLRNKFIAKNKDSKTICETETA
;
A
#
# COMPACT_ATOMS: atom_id res chain seq x y z
N MET A 1 -12.10 22.27 13.63
CA MET A 1 -10.79 21.59 13.49
C MET A 1 -10.90 20.29 12.70
N LYS A 2 -11.83 19.40 13.00
CA LYS A 2 -11.97 18.07 12.34
C LYS A 2 -12.03 18.11 10.80
N ASN A 3 -12.79 19.01 10.21
CA ASN A 3 -12.84 19.14 8.73
C ASN A 3 -11.54 19.68 8.13
N ARG A 4 -10.77 20.49 8.86
CA ARG A 4 -9.51 21.05 8.38
C ARG A 4 -8.43 19.99 8.22
N ASN A 5 -8.33 19.04 9.14
CA ASN A 5 -7.32 17.97 9.06
C ASN A 5 -7.59 17.06 7.86
N LYS A 6 -8.86 16.73 7.58
CA LYS A 6 -9.24 15.99 6.36
C LYS A 6 -8.83 16.73 5.09
N GLU A 7 -9.08 18.03 5.05
CA GLU A 7 -8.74 18.84 3.88
C GLU A 7 -7.22 18.89 3.65
N ILE A 8 -6.40 18.97 4.70
CA ILE A 8 -4.94 18.93 4.58
C ILE A 8 -4.47 17.62 3.96
N VAL A 9 -4.99 16.48 4.46
CA VAL A 9 -4.64 15.15 3.92
C VAL A 9 -5.12 15.00 2.47
N LYS A 10 -6.34 15.46 2.17
CA LYS A 10 -6.89 15.45 0.81
C LYS A 10 -6.01 16.26 -0.16
N GLN A 11 -5.70 17.50 0.19
CA GLN A 11 -4.85 18.37 -0.64
C GLN A 11 -3.43 17.78 -0.80
N TYR A 12 -2.86 17.19 0.25
CA TYR A 12 -1.58 16.47 0.13
C TYR A 12 -1.66 15.33 -0.90
N MET A 13 -2.75 14.55 -0.90
CA MET A 13 -2.94 13.48 -1.88
C MET A 13 -3.12 14.04 -3.30
N GLU A 14 -3.90 15.11 -3.47
CA GLU A 14 -4.20 15.72 -4.76
C GLU A 14 -3.01 16.49 -5.33
N ASP A 15 -2.40 17.38 -4.54
CA ASP A 15 -1.39 18.32 -5.01
C ASP A 15 0.01 17.67 -5.11
N ILE A 16 0.30 16.70 -4.24
CA ILE A 16 1.63 16.10 -4.13
C ILE A 16 1.64 14.66 -4.66
N LEU A 17 0.84 13.77 -4.08
CA LEU A 17 0.92 12.35 -4.44
C LEU A 17 0.43 12.11 -5.87
N ASN A 18 -0.67 12.74 -6.27
CA ASN A 18 -1.25 12.59 -7.60
C ASN A 18 -0.50 13.31 -8.72
N THR A 19 0.25 14.34 -8.40
CA THR A 19 1.07 15.08 -9.38
C THR A 19 2.51 14.58 -9.45
N GLY A 20 3.01 14.00 -8.35
CA GLY A 20 4.42 13.67 -8.17
C GLY A 20 5.30 14.90 -7.90
N ASN A 21 4.71 16.10 -7.86
CA ASN A 21 5.43 17.33 -7.56
C ASN A 21 5.70 17.46 -6.05
N ALA A 22 6.92 17.17 -5.65
CA ALA A 22 7.34 17.19 -4.25
C ALA A 22 8.02 18.52 -3.82
N GLU A 23 7.87 19.61 -4.58
CA GLU A 23 8.48 20.91 -4.24
C GLU A 23 7.82 21.51 -2.99
N ASP A 24 6.49 21.50 -2.94
CA ASP A 24 5.69 22.09 -1.88
C ASP A 24 5.42 21.16 -0.67
N LEU A 25 6.18 20.08 -0.53
CA LEU A 25 6.00 19.12 0.58
C LEU A 25 5.96 19.79 1.95
N SER A 26 6.71 20.87 2.15
CA SER A 26 6.73 21.61 3.42
C SER A 26 5.38 22.26 3.78
N ARG A 27 4.46 22.41 2.82
CA ARG A 27 3.09 22.88 3.11
C ARG A 27 2.29 21.84 3.90
N PHE A 28 2.58 20.56 3.72
CA PHE A 28 1.79 19.45 4.24
C PHE A 28 2.54 18.61 5.26
N ILE A 29 3.84 18.45 5.11
CA ILE A 29 4.65 17.49 5.87
C ILE A 29 5.47 18.21 6.94
N SER A 30 5.47 17.65 8.16
CA SER A 30 6.33 18.11 9.25
C SER A 30 7.81 17.84 8.95
N PRO A 31 8.74 18.72 9.34
CA PRO A 31 10.18 18.40 9.30
C PRO A 31 10.54 17.15 10.12
N THR A 32 9.73 16.82 11.13
CA THR A 32 9.92 15.65 12.01
C THR A 32 9.06 14.46 11.64
N TYR A 33 8.50 14.46 10.43
CA TYR A 33 7.60 13.41 9.94
C TYR A 33 8.14 12.00 10.16
N THR A 34 7.26 11.15 10.64
CA THR A 34 7.54 9.76 10.99
C THR A 34 6.62 8.83 10.20
N GLU A 35 7.15 7.75 9.70
CA GLU A 35 6.38 6.66 9.09
C GLU A 35 6.38 5.45 10.00
N VAL A 36 5.20 4.85 10.19
CA VAL A 36 5.04 3.63 10.97
C VAL A 36 4.96 2.44 10.01
N PHE A 37 5.80 1.45 10.24
CA PHE A 37 5.80 0.20 9.49
C PHE A 37 6.09 -0.98 10.43
N LYS A 38 5.19 -1.97 10.47
CA LYS A 38 5.30 -3.14 11.35
C LYS A 38 5.56 -2.73 12.82
N ASN A 39 4.79 -1.80 13.35
CA ASN A 39 4.91 -1.24 14.71
C ASN A 39 6.26 -0.56 15.01
N LYS A 40 7.07 -0.26 14.00
CA LYS A 40 8.31 0.51 14.12
C LYS A 40 8.13 1.89 13.52
N ARG A 41 8.72 2.90 14.16
CA ARG A 41 8.70 4.29 13.73
C ARG A 41 10.00 4.66 13.06
N TYR A 42 9.90 5.23 11.85
CA TYR A 42 11.03 5.66 11.04
C TYR A 42 10.93 7.16 10.80
N ARG A 43 11.82 7.93 11.36
CA ARG A 43 11.87 9.38 11.14
C ARG A 43 12.44 9.67 9.76
N LEU A 44 11.57 10.02 8.82
CA LEU A 44 11.93 10.29 7.43
C LEU A 44 12.12 11.77 7.13
N GLY A 45 11.32 12.62 7.76
CA GLY A 45 11.24 14.04 7.46
C GLY A 45 10.89 14.31 5.99
N ILE A 46 11.01 15.56 5.57
CA ILE A 46 10.67 15.99 4.20
C ILE A 46 11.56 15.30 3.13
N LYS A 47 12.85 15.12 3.43
CA LYS A 47 13.79 14.49 2.47
C LYS A 47 13.42 13.02 2.19
N GLY A 48 13.05 12.27 3.25
CA GLY A 48 12.66 10.86 3.09
C GLY A 48 11.38 10.69 2.31
N ILE A 49 10.38 11.54 2.55
CA ILE A 49 9.13 11.53 1.79
C ILE A 49 9.35 11.91 0.33
N ARG A 50 10.18 12.91 0.04
CA ARG A 50 10.53 13.27 -1.34
C ARG A 50 11.11 12.07 -2.09
N LYS A 51 12.05 11.35 -1.46
CA LYS A 51 12.63 10.14 -2.04
C LYS A 51 11.59 9.02 -2.25
N LYS A 52 10.68 8.84 -1.28
CA LYS A 52 9.61 7.84 -1.37
C LYS A 52 8.67 8.13 -2.55
N ILE A 53 8.25 9.39 -2.71
CA ILE A 53 7.38 9.82 -3.82
C ILE A 53 8.08 9.60 -5.17
N ALA A 54 9.35 10.00 -5.29
CA ALA A 54 10.13 9.77 -6.50
C ALA A 54 10.22 8.28 -6.84
N GLY A 55 10.56 7.43 -5.86
CA GLY A 55 10.64 5.99 -6.06
C GLY A 55 9.33 5.34 -6.51
N ILE A 56 8.20 5.77 -5.92
CA ILE A 56 6.89 5.24 -6.35
C ILE A 56 6.54 5.68 -7.77
N ARG A 57 6.93 6.90 -8.15
CA ARG A 57 6.73 7.45 -9.50
C ARG A 57 7.65 6.83 -10.55
N GLU A 58 8.81 6.30 -10.17
CA GLU A 58 9.64 5.48 -11.06
C GLU A 58 8.94 4.15 -11.40
N ILE A 59 8.16 3.60 -10.47
CA ILE A 59 7.42 2.34 -10.68
C ILE A 59 6.11 2.60 -11.42
N TYR A 60 5.36 3.62 -11.00
CA TYR A 60 4.04 3.99 -11.50
C TYR A 60 4.02 5.48 -11.90
N PRO A 61 4.53 5.85 -13.10
CA PRO A 61 4.61 7.26 -13.52
C PRO A 61 3.24 7.96 -13.59
N ASP A 62 2.21 7.22 -13.91
CA ASP A 62 0.81 7.66 -14.04
C ASP A 62 -0.04 7.43 -12.78
N LEU A 63 0.61 7.15 -11.62
CA LEU A 63 -0.08 6.88 -10.36
C LEU A 63 -1.17 7.91 -10.05
N LYS A 64 -2.35 7.40 -9.72
CA LYS A 64 -3.50 8.18 -9.30
C LYS A 64 -4.14 7.57 -8.06
N LEU A 65 -4.33 8.40 -7.03
CA LEU A 65 -5.04 8.06 -5.81
C LEU A 65 -6.42 8.73 -5.84
N SER A 66 -7.45 7.97 -5.59
CA SER A 66 -8.82 8.45 -5.39
C SER A 66 -9.26 8.14 -3.97
N ILE A 67 -9.75 9.15 -3.27
CA ILE A 67 -10.27 8.99 -1.91
C ILE A 67 -11.66 8.36 -2.01
N ASP A 68 -11.86 7.26 -1.31
CA ASP A 68 -13.15 6.59 -1.16
C ASP A 68 -13.90 7.11 0.07
N LEU A 69 -13.25 7.09 1.26
CA LEU A 69 -13.81 7.58 2.51
C LEU A 69 -12.75 8.30 3.33
N GLN A 70 -13.14 9.36 4.02
CA GLN A 70 -12.33 9.98 5.07
C GLN A 70 -13.13 10.15 6.35
N THR A 71 -12.55 9.73 7.47
CA THR A 71 -13.04 10.04 8.81
C THR A 71 -11.93 10.65 9.65
N THR A 72 -12.29 11.28 10.76
CA THR A 72 -11.31 11.93 11.66
C THR A 72 -11.77 11.84 13.11
N GLU A 73 -10.79 11.55 13.96
CA GLU A 73 -10.92 11.63 15.41
C GLU A 73 -9.70 12.37 15.98
N ASP A 74 -9.93 13.45 16.69
CA ASP A 74 -8.90 14.38 17.20
C ASP A 74 -7.90 14.82 16.12
N ASP A 75 -6.62 14.45 16.27
CA ASP A 75 -5.55 14.75 15.33
C ASP A 75 -5.41 13.71 14.20
N TRP A 76 -6.16 12.62 14.27
CA TRP A 76 -6.05 11.52 13.34
C TRP A 76 -7.05 11.62 12.20
N VAL A 77 -6.58 11.34 11.00
CA VAL A 77 -7.38 11.22 9.78
C VAL A 77 -7.18 9.82 9.21
N VAL A 78 -8.27 9.09 9.05
CA VAL A 78 -8.26 7.80 8.36
C VAL A 78 -8.84 8.00 6.97
N THR A 79 -8.11 7.57 5.95
CA THR A 79 -8.49 7.70 4.55
C THR A 79 -8.44 6.34 3.88
N THR A 80 -9.58 5.84 3.39
CA THR A 80 -9.56 4.72 2.44
C THR A 80 -9.40 5.27 1.04
N TYR A 81 -8.62 4.57 0.21
CA TYR A 81 -8.31 5.03 -1.14
C TYR A 81 -8.22 3.88 -2.14
N ILE A 82 -8.37 4.24 -3.39
CA ILE A 82 -8.06 3.40 -4.54
C ILE A 82 -6.87 4.03 -5.26
N MET A 83 -5.80 3.25 -5.46
CA MET A 83 -4.64 3.62 -6.26
C MET A 83 -4.71 2.89 -7.59
N ASN A 84 -4.58 3.63 -8.68
CA ASN A 84 -4.41 3.09 -10.02
C ASN A 84 -3.05 3.52 -10.57
N GLY A 85 -2.42 2.67 -11.37
CA GLY A 85 -1.16 3.01 -12.02
C GLY A 85 -0.66 1.88 -12.92
N THR A 86 0.13 2.25 -13.93
CA THR A 86 0.75 1.30 -14.86
C THR A 86 2.16 0.98 -14.40
N GLN A 87 2.46 -0.30 -14.19
CA GLN A 87 3.78 -0.73 -13.71
C GLN A 87 4.80 -0.66 -14.84
N LEU A 88 5.56 0.43 -14.86
CA LEU A 88 6.63 0.69 -15.83
C LEU A 88 8.04 0.61 -15.21
N GLY A 89 8.14 0.55 -13.89
CA GLY A 89 9.40 0.34 -13.16
C GLY A 89 9.46 -1.04 -12.49
N SER A 90 10.65 -1.43 -12.04
CA SER A 90 10.83 -2.68 -11.25
C SER A 90 10.23 -2.52 -9.87
N TRP A 91 9.43 -3.51 -9.43
CA TRP A 91 8.80 -3.49 -8.12
C TRP A 91 8.92 -4.85 -7.43
N MET A 92 9.47 -4.88 -6.22
CA MET A 92 9.64 -6.10 -5.42
C MET A 92 10.33 -7.25 -6.19
N GLY A 93 11.30 -6.93 -7.06
CA GLY A 93 11.99 -7.90 -7.91
C GLY A 93 11.24 -8.29 -9.19
N ILE A 94 10.04 -7.79 -9.40
CA ILE A 94 9.25 -7.99 -10.62
C ILE A 94 9.69 -6.93 -11.63
N ARG A 95 10.06 -7.37 -12.84
CA ARG A 95 10.40 -6.48 -13.95
C ARG A 95 9.18 -5.69 -14.43
N PRO A 96 9.36 -4.55 -15.12
CA PRO A 96 8.27 -3.82 -15.73
C PRO A 96 7.40 -4.73 -16.62
N THR A 97 6.09 -4.69 -16.39
CA THR A 97 5.12 -5.53 -17.12
C THR A 97 4.23 -4.72 -18.05
N GLY A 98 4.16 -3.40 -17.89
CA GLY A 98 3.25 -2.51 -18.61
C GLY A 98 1.77 -2.70 -18.22
N LYS A 99 1.49 -3.49 -17.19
CA LYS A 99 0.12 -3.73 -16.72
C LYS A 99 -0.34 -2.61 -15.80
N THR A 100 -1.60 -2.22 -15.93
CA THR A 100 -2.29 -1.37 -14.97
C THR A 100 -2.74 -2.20 -13.79
N ILE A 101 -2.56 -1.68 -12.59
CA ILE A 101 -3.04 -2.29 -11.35
C ILE A 101 -4.01 -1.37 -10.65
N GLU A 102 -4.93 -1.96 -9.89
CA GLU A 102 -5.75 -1.29 -8.89
C GLU A 102 -5.37 -1.82 -7.51
N VAL A 103 -5.11 -0.91 -6.57
CA VAL A 103 -4.78 -1.24 -5.17
C VAL A 103 -5.74 -0.51 -4.26
N ARG A 104 -6.41 -1.22 -3.38
CA ARG A 104 -7.19 -0.63 -2.29
C ARG A 104 -6.34 -0.54 -1.04
N GLY A 105 -6.46 0.58 -0.34
CA GLY A 105 -5.68 0.77 0.87
C GLY A 105 -6.32 1.71 1.87
N VAL A 106 -5.70 1.79 3.03
CA VAL A 106 -6.04 2.70 4.10
C VAL A 106 -4.80 3.41 4.59
N ASN A 107 -4.89 4.73 4.72
CA ASN A 107 -3.90 5.58 5.36
C ASN A 107 -4.45 6.06 6.71
N ILE A 108 -3.57 6.13 7.69
CA ILE A 108 -3.81 6.72 9.01
C ILE A 108 -2.77 7.81 9.18
N ASP A 109 -3.23 9.08 9.15
CA ASP A 109 -2.38 10.25 9.21
C ASP A 109 -2.63 11.02 10.50
N ARG A 110 -1.57 11.40 11.21
CA ARG A 110 -1.68 12.33 12.33
C ARG A 110 -1.36 13.74 11.86
N VAL A 111 -2.29 14.67 12.08
CA VAL A 111 -2.16 16.07 11.66
C VAL A 111 -2.09 16.96 12.89
N VAL A 112 -0.94 17.59 13.10
CA VAL A 112 -0.70 18.54 14.20
C VAL A 112 -0.19 19.85 13.59
N ASP A 113 -0.67 20.98 14.05
CA ASP A 113 -0.30 22.31 13.56
C ASP A 113 -0.38 22.43 12.04
N SER A 114 -1.44 21.88 11.45
CA SER A 114 -1.67 21.84 10.00
C SER A 114 -0.58 21.11 9.19
N LYS A 115 0.14 20.20 9.81
CA LYS A 115 1.15 19.33 9.16
C LYS A 115 0.89 17.87 9.48
N ILE A 116 1.10 17.01 8.50
CA ILE A 116 1.14 15.56 8.71
C ILE A 116 2.44 15.24 9.43
N THR A 117 2.34 14.70 10.64
CA THR A 117 3.48 14.40 11.51
C THR A 117 3.79 12.92 11.58
N GLU A 118 2.77 12.07 11.42
CA GLU A 118 2.90 10.62 11.42
C GLU A 118 1.98 10.01 10.36
N HIS A 119 2.44 8.93 9.74
CA HIS A 119 1.69 8.19 8.72
C HIS A 119 1.88 6.70 8.90
N GLU A 120 0.80 5.96 8.80
CA GLU A 120 0.78 4.51 8.66
C GLU A 120 -0.13 4.13 7.50
N SER A 121 0.25 3.13 6.72
CA SER A 121 -0.58 2.63 5.62
C SER A 121 -0.62 1.12 5.58
N SER A 122 -1.77 0.61 5.16
CA SER A 122 -1.95 -0.78 4.77
C SER A 122 -2.65 -0.82 3.42
N ALA A 123 -2.20 -1.71 2.55
CA ALA A 123 -2.75 -1.85 1.21
C ALA A 123 -2.90 -3.34 0.86
N ASP A 124 -3.97 -3.65 0.15
CA ASP A 124 -4.17 -4.99 -0.40
C ASP A 124 -3.33 -5.13 -1.68
N LEU A 125 -2.20 -5.79 -1.52
CA LEU A 125 -1.23 -5.99 -2.60
C LEU A 125 -1.30 -7.39 -3.21
N LEU A 126 -2.13 -8.29 -2.68
CA LEU A 126 -2.14 -9.68 -3.12
C LEU A 126 -2.62 -9.81 -4.57
N ASP A 127 -3.79 -9.27 -4.87
CA ASP A 127 -4.35 -9.33 -6.22
C ASP A 127 -3.48 -8.59 -7.26
N PRO A 128 -3.04 -7.34 -7.00
CA PRO A 128 -2.09 -6.64 -7.88
C PRO A 128 -0.80 -7.43 -8.14
N LEU A 129 -0.22 -8.06 -7.11
CA LEU A 129 0.97 -8.90 -7.28
C LEU A 129 0.69 -10.14 -8.14
N ILE A 130 -0.49 -10.74 -8.00
CA ILE A 130 -0.95 -11.85 -8.84
C ILE A 130 -1.07 -11.41 -10.29
N GLU A 131 -1.69 -10.27 -10.55
CA GLU A 131 -1.93 -9.75 -11.89
C GLU A 131 -0.63 -9.44 -12.65
N ILE A 132 0.35 -8.81 -11.99
CA ILE A 132 1.62 -8.47 -12.63
C ILE A 132 2.57 -9.66 -12.72
N ASN A 133 2.46 -10.68 -11.85
CA ASN A 133 3.38 -11.81 -11.79
C ASN A 133 2.69 -13.18 -12.00
N GLN A 134 1.86 -13.30 -13.03
CA GLN A 134 1.08 -14.52 -13.30
C GLN A 134 1.90 -15.82 -13.38
N HIS A 135 3.16 -15.78 -13.84
CA HIS A 135 3.99 -16.98 -13.95
C HIS A 135 4.43 -17.55 -12.58
N SER A 136 4.86 -16.71 -11.66
CA SER A 136 5.34 -17.18 -10.34
C SER A 136 4.19 -17.68 -9.46
N ILE A 137 3.00 -17.13 -9.61
CA ILE A 137 1.85 -17.48 -8.78
C ILE A 137 1.13 -18.72 -9.29
N ARG A 138 1.12 -18.97 -10.60
CA ARG A 138 0.65 -20.26 -11.12
C ARG A 138 1.42 -21.40 -10.46
N TRP A 139 2.74 -21.30 -10.36
CA TRP A 139 3.58 -22.26 -9.65
C TRP A 139 3.23 -22.38 -8.16
N ILE A 140 3.00 -21.26 -7.44
CA ILE A 140 2.60 -21.25 -6.02
C ILE A 140 1.21 -21.89 -5.85
N LYS A 141 0.22 -21.54 -6.68
CA LYS A 141 -1.12 -22.13 -6.64
C LYS A 141 -1.09 -23.64 -6.90
N ASP A 142 -0.31 -24.08 -7.86
CA ASP A 142 -0.18 -25.48 -8.22
C ASP A 142 0.53 -26.27 -7.10
N ASN A 143 1.56 -25.71 -6.47
CA ASN A 143 2.24 -26.33 -5.34
C ASN A 143 1.41 -26.36 -4.05
N LEU A 144 0.64 -25.29 -3.74
CA LEU A 144 -0.27 -25.30 -2.60
C LEU A 144 -1.40 -26.32 -2.81
N ARG A 145 -1.99 -26.34 -4.01
CA ARG A 145 -3.04 -27.31 -4.36
C ARG A 145 -2.54 -28.75 -4.24
N ASN A 146 -1.33 -29.03 -4.73
CA ASN A 146 -0.72 -30.35 -4.65
C ASN A 146 -0.42 -30.77 -3.21
N LYS A 147 0.07 -29.85 -2.34
CA LYS A 147 0.26 -30.11 -0.92
C LYS A 147 -1.05 -30.37 -0.18
N PHE A 148 -2.14 -29.65 -0.49
CA PHE A 148 -3.45 -29.89 0.09
C PHE A 148 -4.03 -31.23 -0.35
N ILE A 149 -3.87 -31.61 -1.60
CA ILE A 149 -4.35 -32.89 -2.13
C ILE A 149 -3.56 -34.07 -1.53
N ALA A 150 -2.24 -33.92 -1.39
CA ALA A 150 -1.39 -34.94 -0.76
C ALA A 150 -1.80 -35.16 0.72
N LYS A 151 -1.97 -34.07 1.48
CA LYS A 151 -2.36 -34.15 2.91
C LYS A 151 -3.75 -34.77 3.13
N ASN A 152 -4.69 -34.58 2.20
CA ASN A 152 -6.01 -35.21 2.25
C ASN A 152 -6.02 -36.67 1.80
N LYS A 153 -5.06 -37.13 1.02
CA LYS A 153 -4.90 -38.56 0.70
C LYS A 153 -4.36 -39.33 1.89
N ASP A 154 -3.37 -38.79 2.60
CA ASP A 154 -2.80 -39.43 3.79
C ASP A 154 -3.82 -39.56 4.94
N SER A 155 -4.72 -38.57 5.09
CA SER A 155 -5.80 -38.61 6.11
C SER A 155 -6.92 -39.63 5.80
N LYS A 156 -7.19 -39.93 4.53
CA LYS A 156 -8.14 -40.98 4.17
C LYS A 156 -7.59 -42.40 4.38
N THR A 157 -6.30 -42.59 4.16
CA THR A 157 -5.64 -43.90 4.36
C THR A 157 -5.61 -44.29 5.85
N ILE A 158 -5.56 -43.31 6.77
CA ILE A 158 -5.56 -43.57 8.22
C ILE A 158 -6.97 -43.99 8.72
N CYS A 159 -8.05 -43.52 8.06
CA CYS A 159 -9.43 -43.85 8.48
C CYS A 159 -9.90 -45.23 8.00
N GLU A 160 -9.23 -45.82 6.99
CA GLU A 160 -9.58 -47.16 6.48
C GLU A 160 -8.88 -48.31 7.21
N THR A 161 -7.86 -48.01 8.04
CA THR A 161 -7.09 -49.00 8.82
C THR A 161 -7.59 -49.22 10.26
N GLU A 162 -8.59 -48.42 10.72
CA GLU A 162 -9.16 -48.58 12.07
C GLU A 162 -10.52 -49.34 12.09
N THR A 163 -10.95 -49.88 10.96
CA THR A 163 -12.22 -50.68 10.87
C THR A 163 -12.00 -52.08 10.31
N ALA A 164 -10.88 -52.74 10.65
CA ALA A 164 -10.65 -54.15 10.37
C ALA A 164 -10.36 -54.92 11.66
#